data_a556911603cf39461d7da6f8ca516e1b
#
_entry.id   a556911603cf39461d7da6f8ca516e1b
#
_cell.length_a   1.000
_cell.length_b   1.000
_cell.length_c   1.000
_cell.angle_alpha   90.00
_cell.angle_beta   90.00
_cell.angle_gamma   90.00
#
_symmetry.space_group_name_H-M   'P 1'
#
loop_
_entity.id
_entity.type
_entity.pdbx_description
1 polymer ?
#
loop_
_entity_poly.entity_id
_entity_poly.type
_entity_poly.pdbx_seq_one_letter_code
_entity_poly.pdbx_strand_id
1 'polypeptide(L)'
;DLSAAGTITDAKTSTGAAGNIATAATTELLFSVTANTALATADFGNLTAVATALNAMFDFTTGPNGPVLALIAGGAATAHGLYLYTEAGTTADDAVSAAELVLLGVITSDAALAAAAVTIA
;
A
#
# COMPACT_ATOMS: atom_id res chain seq x y z
N ASP A 1 0.01 -3.98 -15.63
CA ASP A 1 0.65 -3.00 -16.51
C ASP A 1 0.21 -1.59 -16.12
N LEU A 2 0.97 -0.99 -15.20
CA LEU A 2 0.76 0.40 -14.76
C LEU A 2 1.10 1.42 -15.88
N SER A 3 1.58 0.97 -17.04
CA SER A 3 1.94 1.81 -18.18
C SER A 3 0.76 2.12 -19.11
N ALA A 4 -0.32 1.36 -19.03
CA ALA A 4 -1.54 1.73 -19.70
C ALA A 4 -2.17 2.88 -18.92
N ALA A 5 -2.09 4.10 -19.43
CA ALA A 5 -2.69 5.29 -18.84
C ALA A 5 -4.13 4.99 -18.40
N GLY A 6 -4.26 4.44 -17.23
CA GLY A 6 -5.50 3.94 -16.65
C GLY A 6 -5.82 4.74 -15.40
N THR A 7 -7.03 5.19 -15.32
CA THR A 7 -7.60 5.66 -14.07
C THR A 7 -7.57 4.47 -13.10
N ILE A 8 -7.06 4.67 -11.88
CA ILE A 8 -7.21 3.67 -10.82
C ILE A 8 -8.71 3.45 -10.62
N THR A 9 -9.17 2.24 -10.90
CA THR A 9 -10.60 1.89 -10.82
C THR A 9 -10.95 1.23 -9.49
N ASP A 10 -9.98 0.59 -8.82
CA ASP A 10 -10.16 -0.05 -7.52
C ASP A 10 -9.05 0.34 -6.55
N ALA A 11 -9.32 1.33 -5.72
CA ALA A 11 -8.44 1.77 -4.63
C ALA A 11 -9.05 1.36 -3.28
N LYS A 12 -8.23 0.75 -2.42
CA LYS A 12 -8.58 0.44 -1.03
C LYS A 12 -7.87 1.43 -0.11
N THR A 13 -8.64 2.14 0.69
CA THR A 13 -8.11 3.19 1.58
C THR A 13 -8.29 2.80 3.04
N SER A 14 -7.19 2.75 3.78
CA SER A 14 -7.20 2.59 5.23
C SER A 14 -7.11 3.95 5.94
N THR A 15 -7.97 4.16 6.90
CA THR A 15 -7.98 5.36 7.77
C THR A 15 -7.17 5.15 9.06
N GLY A 16 -6.39 4.07 9.14
CA GLY A 16 -5.52 3.78 10.30
C GLY A 16 -6.20 3.11 11.49
N ALA A 17 -7.52 2.96 11.49
CA ALA A 17 -8.17 2.05 12.41
C ALA A 17 -7.84 0.61 11.97
N ALA A 18 -7.39 -0.23 12.89
CA ALA A 18 -7.22 -1.66 12.63
C ALA A 18 -8.56 -2.21 12.09
N GLY A 19 -8.61 -2.47 10.84
CA GLY A 19 -9.80 -2.97 10.17
C GLY A 19 -9.37 -3.59 8.86
N ASN A 20 -9.52 -4.89 8.76
CA ASN A 20 -9.23 -5.67 7.57
C ASN A 20 -10.07 -5.16 6.39
N ILE A 21 -9.50 -4.21 5.64
CA ILE A 21 -10.10 -3.76 4.40
C ILE A 21 -9.81 -4.83 3.37
N ALA A 22 -10.84 -5.56 2.94
CA ALA A 22 -10.69 -6.62 1.97
C ALA A 22 -10.14 -6.08 0.65
N THR A 23 -9.08 -6.70 0.16
CA THR A 23 -8.58 -6.52 -1.19
C THR A 23 -9.39 -7.38 -2.17
N ALA A 24 -9.22 -7.16 -3.44
CA ALA A 24 -9.87 -7.92 -4.51
C ALA A 24 -8.86 -8.18 -5.64
N ALA A 25 -9.17 -9.14 -6.49
CA ALA A 25 -8.37 -9.44 -7.68
C ALA A 25 -8.14 -8.21 -8.59
N THR A 26 -9.02 -7.22 -8.51
CA THR A 26 -8.99 -5.97 -9.29
C THR A 26 -8.33 -4.80 -8.55
N THR A 27 -7.87 -4.99 -7.32
CA THR A 27 -7.26 -3.89 -6.55
C THR A 27 -5.98 -3.41 -7.21
N GLU A 28 -5.89 -2.11 -7.45
CA GLU A 28 -4.77 -1.45 -8.13
C GLU A 28 -3.98 -0.52 -7.21
N LEU A 29 -4.63 -0.02 -6.15
CA LEU A 29 -4.02 0.88 -5.18
C LEU A 29 -4.42 0.53 -3.75
N LEU A 30 -3.41 0.45 -2.88
CA LEU A 30 -3.55 0.43 -1.43
C LEU A 30 -3.08 1.77 -0.87
N PHE A 31 -3.92 2.45 -0.12
CA PHE A 31 -3.61 3.77 0.40
C PHE A 31 -3.86 3.85 1.91
N SER A 32 -2.85 4.30 2.65
CA SER A 32 -2.98 4.62 4.07
C SER A 32 -3.06 6.13 4.27
N VAL A 33 -4.20 6.63 4.73
CA VAL A 33 -4.45 8.07 4.93
C VAL A 33 -3.82 8.59 6.22
N THR A 34 -3.78 7.74 7.24
CA THR A 34 -3.32 8.13 8.58
C THR A 34 -1.93 7.60 8.87
N ALA A 35 -1.23 8.35 9.72
CA ALA A 35 0.06 7.91 10.23
C ALA A 35 -0.04 6.49 10.83
N ASN A 36 0.81 5.61 10.35
CA ASN A 36 0.98 4.31 10.97
C ASN A 36 2.07 4.44 12.04
N THR A 37 1.66 4.45 13.30
CA THR A 37 2.58 4.61 14.44
C THR A 37 3.55 3.44 14.59
N ALA A 38 3.25 2.29 13.98
CA ALA A 38 4.12 1.12 13.98
C ALA A 38 5.21 1.18 12.89
N LEU A 39 5.12 2.13 11.94
CA LEU A 39 6.07 2.32 10.85
C LEU A 39 6.68 3.71 10.93
N ALA A 40 7.87 3.83 11.49
CA ALA A 40 8.61 5.09 11.45
C ALA A 40 9.06 5.41 10.01
N THR A 41 9.26 6.70 9.71
CA THR A 41 9.76 7.12 8.38
C THR A 41 11.11 6.47 8.03
N ALA A 42 11.95 6.20 9.04
CA ALA A 42 13.22 5.49 8.86
C ALA A 42 13.05 4.02 8.44
N ASP A 43 11.87 3.44 8.64
CA ASP A 43 11.58 2.03 8.38
C ASP A 43 11.05 1.76 6.97
N PHE A 44 10.89 2.78 6.13
CA PHE A 44 10.39 2.58 4.76
C PHE A 44 11.25 1.62 3.93
N GLY A 45 12.54 1.50 4.22
CA GLY A 45 13.43 0.50 3.62
C GLY A 45 13.34 -0.89 4.28
N ASN A 46 12.68 -1.01 5.42
CA ASN A 46 12.47 -2.29 6.10
C ASN A 46 11.19 -2.96 5.58
N LEU A 47 11.31 -3.72 4.49
CA LEU A 47 10.17 -4.33 3.83
C LEU A 47 9.39 -5.32 4.71
N THR A 48 10.03 -5.91 5.72
CA THR A 48 9.34 -6.76 6.71
C THR A 48 8.40 -5.92 7.60
N ALA A 49 8.85 -4.75 8.05
CA ALA A 49 8.00 -3.84 8.82
C ALA A 49 6.84 -3.31 7.97
N VAL A 50 7.11 -2.99 6.70
CA VAL A 50 6.09 -2.55 5.74
C VAL A 50 5.06 -3.64 5.47
N ALA A 51 5.48 -4.88 5.24
CA ALA A 51 4.58 -6.02 5.06
C ALA A 51 3.68 -6.22 6.30
N THR A 52 4.26 -6.13 7.49
CA THR A 52 3.49 -6.20 8.74
C THR A 52 2.44 -5.08 8.83
N ALA A 53 2.80 -3.86 8.45
CA ALA A 53 1.87 -2.73 8.44
C ALA A 53 0.74 -2.93 7.42
N LEU A 54 1.05 -3.41 6.22
CA LEU A 54 0.06 -3.73 5.18
C LEU A 54 -0.93 -4.79 5.67
N ASN A 55 -0.44 -5.89 6.23
CA ASN A 55 -1.26 -6.98 6.74
C ASN A 55 -2.13 -6.58 7.96
N ALA A 56 -1.74 -5.54 8.68
CA ALA A 56 -2.57 -4.99 9.75
C ALA A 56 -3.72 -4.11 9.23
N MET A 57 -3.59 -3.55 8.03
CA MET A 57 -4.56 -2.61 7.44
C MET A 57 -5.48 -3.27 6.42
N PHE A 58 -4.99 -4.26 5.70
CA PHE A 58 -5.68 -4.87 4.57
C PHE A 58 -5.79 -6.38 4.73
N ASP A 59 -6.88 -6.94 4.23
CA ASP A 59 -7.12 -8.38 4.15
C ASP A 59 -6.85 -8.85 2.72
N PHE A 60 -5.87 -9.71 2.56
CA PHE A 60 -5.40 -10.24 1.29
C PHE A 60 -5.96 -11.62 0.93
N THR A 61 -6.95 -12.11 1.66
CA THR A 61 -7.57 -13.45 1.44
C THR A 61 -8.03 -13.66 -0.01
N THR A 62 -8.40 -12.59 -0.69
CA THR A 62 -8.73 -12.58 -2.13
C THR A 62 -7.81 -11.61 -2.85
N GLY A 63 -6.52 -11.72 -2.62
CA GLY A 63 -5.52 -10.76 -3.04
C GLY A 63 -5.55 -10.40 -4.53
N PRO A 64 -4.91 -9.29 -4.89
CA PRO A 64 -4.87 -8.80 -6.27
C PRO A 64 -4.12 -9.77 -7.20
N ASN A 65 -4.63 -9.94 -8.42
CA ASN A 65 -4.02 -10.80 -9.44
C ASN A 65 -2.92 -10.11 -10.27
N GLY A 66 -2.53 -8.91 -9.90
CA GLY A 66 -1.56 -8.12 -10.65
C GLY A 66 -0.76 -7.19 -9.74
N PRO A 67 0.18 -6.45 -10.31
CA PRO A 67 0.95 -5.49 -9.53
C PRO A 67 0.04 -4.37 -9.00
N VAL A 68 0.25 -4.04 -7.73
CA VAL A 68 -0.50 -3.01 -6.99
C VAL A 68 0.46 -1.95 -6.48
N LEU A 69 0.09 -0.69 -6.59
CA LEU A 69 0.78 0.37 -5.88
C LEU A 69 0.30 0.43 -4.43
N ALA A 70 1.23 0.49 -3.50
CA ALA A 70 0.93 0.73 -2.09
C ALA A 70 1.59 2.04 -1.64
N LEU A 71 0.77 2.97 -1.17
CA LEU A 71 1.21 4.25 -0.64
C LEU A 71 0.89 4.29 0.86
N ILE A 72 1.91 4.09 1.68
CA ILE A 72 1.76 3.84 3.11
C ILE A 72 2.36 4.99 3.91
N ALA A 73 1.53 5.62 4.73
CA ALA A 73 1.96 6.67 5.65
C ALA A 73 2.87 6.09 6.74
N GLY A 74 3.96 6.79 7.02
CA GLY A 74 4.82 6.53 8.16
C GLY A 74 4.30 7.15 9.46
N GLY A 75 5.13 7.21 10.48
CA GLY A 75 4.79 7.78 11.78
C GLY A 75 4.37 9.26 11.75
N ALA A 76 4.69 9.97 10.67
CA ALA A 76 4.12 11.27 10.33
C ALA A 76 3.27 11.13 9.07
N ALA A 77 2.03 11.62 9.09
CA ALA A 77 1.12 11.56 7.94
C ALA A 77 1.58 12.37 6.71
N THR A 78 2.69 13.09 6.83
CA THR A 78 3.34 13.87 5.77
C THR A 78 4.43 13.11 5.02
N ALA A 79 4.74 11.88 5.41
CA ALA A 79 5.71 11.03 4.74
C ALA A 79 5.09 9.69 4.38
N HIS A 80 5.20 9.29 3.11
CA HIS A 80 4.66 8.05 2.59
C HIS A 80 5.72 7.27 1.83
N GLY A 81 5.85 5.99 2.14
CA GLY A 81 6.58 5.05 1.29
C GLY A 81 5.70 4.62 0.13
N LEU A 82 6.23 4.69 -1.09
CA LEU A 82 5.60 4.18 -2.30
C LEU A 82 6.22 2.84 -2.65
N TYR A 83 5.40 1.81 -2.73
CA TYR A 83 5.83 0.44 -3.01
C TYR A 83 5.09 -0.12 -4.21
N LEU A 84 5.77 -1.01 -4.92
CA LEU A 84 5.14 -1.96 -5.82
C LEU A 84 4.98 -3.27 -5.05
N TYR A 85 3.76 -3.74 -4.92
CA TYR A 85 3.41 -5.07 -4.44
C TYR A 85 3.10 -5.97 -5.64
N THR A 86 3.69 -7.15 -5.66
CA THR A 86 3.40 -8.16 -6.69
C THR A 86 3.26 -9.50 -5.99
N GLU A 87 2.09 -10.08 -6.08
CA GLU A 87 1.81 -11.44 -5.57
C GLU A 87 2.76 -12.45 -6.19
N ALA A 88 3.47 -13.21 -5.38
CA ALA A 88 4.48 -14.16 -5.83
C ALA A 88 3.91 -15.53 -6.22
N GLY A 89 2.65 -15.79 -5.89
CA GLY A 89 1.97 -17.06 -6.12
C GLY A 89 0.98 -17.05 -7.27
N THR A 90 0.46 -18.22 -7.60
CA THR A 90 -0.69 -18.38 -8.52
C THR A 90 -2.02 -18.30 -7.78
N THR A 91 -1.98 -18.36 -6.48
CA THR A 91 -3.11 -18.16 -5.57
C THR A 91 -2.69 -17.08 -4.58
N ALA A 92 -3.53 -16.06 -4.42
CA ALA A 92 -3.33 -15.09 -3.37
C ALA A 92 -3.14 -15.83 -2.04
N ASP A 93 -2.03 -15.60 -1.37
CA ASP A 93 -1.89 -16.08 -0.01
C ASP A 93 -2.45 -15.04 0.96
N ASP A 94 -2.69 -15.45 2.18
CA ASP A 94 -3.44 -14.62 3.14
C ASP A 94 -2.63 -13.43 3.69
N ALA A 95 -1.43 -13.16 3.18
CA ALA A 95 -0.56 -12.11 3.72
C ALA A 95 0.55 -11.67 2.75
N VAL A 96 0.80 -10.37 2.72
CA VAL A 96 1.96 -9.79 2.02
C VAL A 96 3.25 -10.17 2.75
N SER A 97 4.25 -10.59 2.01
CA SER A 97 5.62 -10.82 2.49
C SER A 97 6.58 -9.73 2.01
N ALA A 98 7.73 -9.63 2.66
CA ALA A 98 8.78 -8.68 2.25
C ALA A 98 9.31 -8.94 0.83
N ALA A 99 9.27 -10.20 0.37
CA ALA A 99 9.77 -10.60 -0.95
C ALA A 99 8.88 -10.10 -2.10
N GLU A 100 7.63 -9.75 -1.80
CA GLU A 100 6.63 -9.28 -2.75
C GLU A 100 6.60 -7.75 -2.88
N LEU A 101 7.42 -7.06 -2.09
CA LEU A 101 7.46 -5.61 -2.03
C LEU A 101 8.74 -5.06 -2.64
N VAL A 102 8.61 -4.00 -3.40
CA VAL A 102 9.72 -3.18 -3.88
C VAL A 102 9.46 -1.74 -3.51
N LEU A 103 10.36 -1.12 -2.75
CA LEU A 103 10.31 0.31 -2.47
C LEU A 103 10.65 1.09 -3.74
N LEU A 104 9.72 1.87 -4.25
CA LEU A 104 9.90 2.74 -5.42
C LEU A 104 10.42 4.12 -5.02
N GLY A 105 10.05 4.60 -3.84
CA GLY A 105 10.48 5.91 -3.35
C GLY A 105 9.76 6.33 -2.08
N VAL A 106 10.11 7.52 -1.61
CA VAL A 106 9.45 8.17 -0.47
C VAL A 106 8.90 9.51 -0.94
N ILE A 107 7.64 9.76 -0.65
CA ILE A 107 6.95 11.00 -0.94
C ILE A 107 6.82 11.78 0.36
N THR A 108 7.24 13.03 0.36
CA THR A 108 7.01 13.96 1.46
C THR A 108 6.09 15.09 0.99
N SER A 109 5.20 15.51 1.86
CA SER A 109 4.24 16.58 1.60
C SER A 109 4.14 17.52 2.79
N ASP A 110 3.73 18.76 2.55
CA ASP A 110 3.54 19.76 3.62
C ASP A 110 2.29 19.49 4.46
N ALA A 111 1.39 18.67 3.94
CA ALA A 111 0.15 18.26 4.61
C ALA A 111 -0.10 16.76 4.38
N ALA A 112 -0.97 16.17 5.20
CA ALA A 112 -1.40 14.79 5.00
C ALA A 112 -2.01 14.61 3.61
N LEU A 113 -1.60 13.55 2.91
CA LEU A 113 -2.16 13.21 1.60
C LEU A 113 -3.58 12.69 1.78
N ALA A 114 -4.47 13.10 0.87
CA ALA A 114 -5.80 12.51 0.75
C ALA A 114 -5.80 11.51 -0.42
N ALA A 115 -6.59 10.45 -0.33
CA ALA A 115 -6.69 9.44 -1.40
C ALA A 115 -7.06 10.06 -2.76
N ALA A 116 -7.92 11.07 -2.75
CA ALA A 116 -8.32 11.80 -3.96
C ALA A 116 -7.19 12.62 -4.61
N ALA A 117 -6.08 12.84 -3.89
CA ALA A 117 -4.91 13.56 -4.43
C ALA A 117 -3.94 12.62 -5.17
N VAL A 118 -4.14 11.31 -5.10
CA VAL A 118 -3.27 10.33 -5.77
C VAL A 118 -3.82 10.09 -7.17
N THR A 119 -3.14 10.61 -8.17
CA THR A 119 -3.44 10.38 -9.58
C THR A 119 -2.22 9.74 -10.24
N ILE A 120 -2.43 8.63 -10.92
CA ILE A 120 -1.40 8.00 -11.76
C ILE A 120 -1.63 8.51 -13.18
N ALA A 121 -0.69 9.30 -13.64
CA ALA A 121 -0.71 9.81 -14.99
C ALA A 121 0.07 8.88 -15.95
#